data_7ebc5b0389d1085ae5f23027ace49448
#
_entry.id   7ebc5b0389d1085ae5f23027ace49448
#
_cell.length_a   1.000
_cell.length_b   1.000
_cell.length_c   1.000
_cell.angle_alpha   90.00
_cell.angle_beta   90.00
_cell.angle_gamma   90.00
#
_symmetry.space_group_name_H-M   'P 1'
#
loop_
_entity.id
_entity.type
_entity.pdbx_description
1 polymer ?
#
loop_
_entity_poly.entity_id
_entity_poly.type
_entity_poly.pdbx_seq_one_letter_code
_entity_poly.pdbx_strand_id
1 'polypeptide(L)'
;IAREIAKTYFFGTGLAGDVPGGTTAFLRTENHLDLPDIQLLLTAAPLAAWPYLRPFKAPFHDGFVARVVLLSPESRGSVKLVSSDPTDKPLIQQNFLSSSADWKTLRAALRIAREVVAESSMQPFVAKEIAPGNSKVSDKDLDQHISATAITLHHPLGTCRMGSENDPTAVVDSELRVLGVDSLRIVDGSVMPDLVRGNINGPIIMIAEKAADLIRGRRPLPTESI
;
A
#
# COMPACT_ATOMS: atom_id res chain seq x y z
N ILE A 1 -9.61 27.20 -6.07
CA ILE A 1 -8.57 26.80 -5.09
C ILE A 1 -8.55 27.81 -3.95
N ALA A 2 -8.27 29.12 -4.18
CA ALA A 2 -8.20 30.13 -3.11
C ALA A 2 -9.46 30.18 -2.23
N ARG A 3 -10.66 30.10 -2.85
CA ARG A 3 -11.93 30.05 -2.13
C ARG A 3 -12.06 28.80 -1.24
N GLU A 4 -11.60 27.63 -1.70
CA GLU A 4 -11.67 26.39 -0.93
C GLU A 4 -10.63 26.36 0.20
N ILE A 5 -9.45 26.94 -0.01
CA ILE A 5 -8.45 27.14 1.04
C ILE A 5 -9.01 28.11 2.11
N ALA A 6 -9.62 29.22 1.70
CA ALA A 6 -10.25 30.15 2.62
C ALA A 6 -11.38 29.50 3.43
N LYS A 7 -12.24 28.69 2.79
CA LYS A 7 -13.28 27.92 3.50
C LYS A 7 -12.68 26.98 4.54
N THR A 8 -11.62 26.25 4.19
CA THR A 8 -10.96 25.35 5.14
C THR A 8 -10.35 26.10 6.30
N TYR A 9 -9.66 27.20 6.03
CA TYR A 9 -9.00 28.00 7.06
C TYR A 9 -10.00 28.67 8.03
N PHE A 10 -11.08 29.26 7.51
CA PHE A 10 -12.03 30.03 8.34
C PHE A 10 -13.19 29.20 8.90
N PHE A 11 -13.57 28.10 8.24
CA PHE A 11 -14.77 27.34 8.57
C PHE A 11 -14.52 25.84 8.80
N GLY A 12 -13.30 25.36 8.62
CA GLY A 12 -12.98 23.93 8.74
C GLY A 12 -13.64 23.05 7.69
N THR A 13 -14.13 23.63 6.58
CA THR A 13 -14.85 22.95 5.51
C THR A 13 -14.20 23.16 4.16
N GLY A 14 -14.41 22.25 3.21
CA GLY A 14 -13.88 22.36 1.85
C GLY A 14 -12.78 21.36 1.55
N LEU A 15 -12.42 21.25 0.28
CA LEU A 15 -11.49 20.26 -0.28
C LEU A 15 -10.12 20.20 0.41
N ALA A 16 -9.63 21.29 0.98
CA ALA A 16 -8.35 21.33 1.68
C ALA A 16 -8.43 20.85 3.14
N GLY A 17 -9.64 20.63 3.67
CA GLY A 17 -9.87 20.03 4.99
C GLY A 17 -9.97 18.50 4.96
N ASP A 18 -10.12 17.92 3.78
CA ASP A 18 -10.18 16.47 3.61
C ASP A 18 -8.80 15.82 3.53
N VAL A 19 -8.73 14.58 4.00
CA VAL A 19 -7.52 13.77 3.86
C VAL A 19 -7.26 13.51 2.38
N PRO A 20 -6.03 13.75 1.86
CA PRO A 20 -5.71 13.57 0.44
C PRO A 20 -5.98 12.17 -0.12
N GLY A 21 -6.19 11.18 0.72
CA GLY A 21 -6.44 9.78 0.35
C GLY A 21 -7.89 9.44 0.01
N GLY A 22 -8.85 10.33 0.25
CA GLY A 22 -10.27 10.02 0.06
C GLY A 22 -10.80 8.94 1.01
N THR A 23 -11.90 8.28 0.61
CA THR A 23 -12.51 7.20 1.39
C THR A 23 -11.77 5.88 1.14
N THR A 24 -11.58 5.10 2.20
CA THR A 24 -10.95 3.78 2.12
C THR A 24 -11.85 2.69 2.74
N ALA A 25 -11.80 1.51 2.15
CA ALA A 25 -12.44 0.31 2.69
C ALA A 25 -11.47 -0.87 2.65
N PHE A 26 -11.50 -1.70 3.69
CA PHE A 26 -10.78 -2.96 3.76
C PHE A 26 -11.79 -4.09 3.54
N LEU A 27 -11.60 -4.89 2.52
CA LEU A 27 -12.56 -5.87 2.04
C LEU A 27 -11.91 -7.25 1.89
N ARG A 28 -12.76 -8.28 1.89
CA ARG A 28 -12.36 -9.66 1.60
C ARG A 28 -12.86 -10.02 0.22
N THR A 29 -11.97 -10.59 -0.61
CA THR A 29 -12.37 -11.07 -1.93
C THR A 29 -13.13 -12.39 -1.89
N GLU A 30 -13.00 -13.15 -0.80
CA GLU A 30 -13.69 -14.42 -0.57
C GLU A 30 -14.24 -14.49 0.86
N ASN A 31 -15.43 -15.08 1.01
CA ASN A 31 -16.15 -15.11 2.30
C ASN A 31 -15.44 -15.93 3.40
N HIS A 32 -14.60 -16.89 3.01
CA HIS A 32 -13.89 -17.74 3.94
C HIS A 32 -12.64 -17.10 4.56
N LEU A 33 -12.22 -15.94 4.07
CA LEU A 33 -11.07 -15.23 4.61
C LEU A 33 -11.42 -14.60 5.96
N ASP A 34 -10.58 -14.80 6.96
CA ASP A 34 -10.76 -14.20 8.29
C ASP A 34 -10.47 -12.69 8.29
N LEU A 35 -9.52 -12.26 7.49
CA LEU A 35 -9.03 -10.88 7.41
C LEU A 35 -9.17 -10.32 6.00
N PRO A 36 -9.31 -8.99 5.84
CA PRO A 36 -9.25 -8.34 4.54
C PRO A 36 -7.97 -8.67 3.78
N ASP A 37 -8.11 -8.91 2.48
CA ASP A 37 -7.00 -9.18 1.56
C ASP A 37 -6.83 -8.09 0.51
N ILE A 38 -7.80 -7.16 0.43
CA ILE A 38 -7.73 -5.98 -0.43
C ILE A 38 -8.11 -4.69 0.32
N GLN A 39 -7.57 -3.58 -0.15
CA GLN A 39 -8.01 -2.24 0.21
C GLN A 39 -8.55 -1.53 -1.03
N LEU A 40 -9.71 -0.90 -0.93
CA LEU A 40 -10.29 -0.04 -1.93
C LEU A 40 -10.10 1.41 -1.52
N LEU A 41 -9.47 2.21 -2.39
CA LEU A 41 -9.25 3.64 -2.20
C LEU A 41 -10.08 4.41 -3.22
N LEU A 42 -11.02 5.22 -2.75
CA LEU A 42 -11.82 6.13 -3.58
C LEU A 42 -11.23 7.53 -3.49
N THR A 43 -10.76 8.04 -4.62
CA THR A 43 -10.19 9.40 -4.72
C THR A 43 -11.01 10.24 -5.67
N ALA A 44 -11.49 11.40 -5.23
CA ALA A 44 -12.34 12.31 -6.00
C ALA A 44 -11.60 13.07 -7.12
N ALA A 45 -10.52 12.49 -7.64
CA ALA A 45 -9.77 13.01 -8.78
C ALA A 45 -9.13 11.85 -9.55
N PRO A 46 -8.94 11.94 -10.87
CA PRO A 46 -8.20 10.95 -11.62
C PRO A 46 -6.72 10.91 -11.19
N LEU A 47 -6.06 9.75 -11.34
CA LEU A 47 -4.63 9.57 -11.01
C LEU A 47 -3.72 10.57 -11.72
N ALA A 48 -4.11 11.00 -12.92
CA ALA A 48 -3.40 11.99 -13.73
C ALA A 48 -3.84 13.44 -13.44
N ALA A 49 -4.54 13.69 -12.33
CA ALA A 49 -4.91 15.04 -11.94
C ALA A 49 -3.66 15.88 -11.66
N TRP A 50 -3.68 17.12 -12.13
CA TRP A 50 -2.60 18.07 -11.92
C TRP A 50 -3.14 19.43 -11.52
N PRO A 51 -2.39 20.24 -10.76
CA PRO A 51 -2.75 21.63 -10.53
C PRO A 51 -2.89 22.40 -11.85
N TYR A 52 -3.98 23.11 -12.03
CA TYR A 52 -4.21 23.91 -13.22
C TYR A 52 -4.62 25.35 -12.84
N LEU A 53 -4.28 26.30 -13.72
CA LEU A 53 -4.66 27.70 -13.59
C LEU A 53 -4.96 28.25 -14.98
N ARG A 54 -6.24 28.48 -15.26
CA ARG A 54 -6.62 29.16 -16.50
C ARG A 54 -6.11 30.60 -16.55
N PRO A 55 -5.64 31.09 -17.72
CA PRO A 55 -5.57 30.43 -19.03
C PRO A 55 -4.28 29.62 -19.26
N PHE A 56 -3.34 29.56 -18.29
CA PHE A 56 -2.00 29.01 -18.49
C PHE A 56 -1.97 27.46 -18.60
N LYS A 57 -2.90 26.77 -17.95
CA LYS A 57 -2.99 25.32 -17.99
C LYS A 57 -4.45 24.88 -17.97
N ALA A 58 -4.83 24.02 -18.91
CA ALA A 58 -6.19 23.47 -18.99
C ALA A 58 -6.48 22.54 -17.77
N PRO A 59 -7.74 22.46 -17.32
CA PRO A 59 -8.13 21.48 -16.33
C PRO A 59 -7.96 20.05 -16.88
N PHE A 60 -7.76 19.08 -15.99
CA PHE A 60 -7.87 17.67 -16.33
C PHE A 60 -9.35 17.28 -16.55
N HIS A 61 -9.57 16.14 -17.21
CA HIS A 61 -10.93 15.60 -17.35
C HIS A 61 -11.49 15.23 -15.98
N ASP A 62 -12.75 15.59 -15.75
CA ASP A 62 -13.45 15.26 -14.52
C ASP A 62 -13.59 13.75 -14.36
N GLY A 63 -13.48 13.28 -13.12
CA GLY A 63 -13.58 11.87 -12.80
C GLY A 63 -13.06 11.55 -11.41
N PHE A 64 -13.34 10.32 -10.98
CA PHE A 64 -12.80 9.76 -9.75
C PHE A 64 -12.13 8.41 -10.03
N VAL A 65 -11.36 7.93 -9.07
CA VAL A 65 -10.67 6.64 -9.15
C VAL A 65 -11.06 5.75 -7.98
N ALA A 66 -11.43 4.52 -8.31
CA ALA A 66 -11.50 3.40 -7.37
C ALA A 66 -10.24 2.55 -7.55
N ARG A 67 -9.23 2.77 -6.69
CA ARG A 67 -7.97 2.03 -6.73
C ARG A 67 -8.06 0.81 -5.84
N VAL A 68 -7.70 -0.35 -6.37
CA VAL A 68 -7.58 -1.58 -5.59
C VAL A 68 -6.13 -1.81 -5.18
N VAL A 69 -5.94 -2.24 -3.94
CA VAL A 69 -4.62 -2.52 -3.35
C VAL A 69 -4.64 -3.93 -2.81
N LEU A 70 -3.64 -4.72 -3.21
CA LEU A 70 -3.42 -6.06 -2.69
C LEU A 70 -2.71 -5.97 -1.33
N LEU A 71 -3.35 -6.48 -0.26
CA LEU A 71 -2.83 -6.38 1.11
C LEU A 71 -1.93 -7.54 1.52
N SER A 72 -2.06 -8.68 0.88
CA SER A 72 -1.29 -9.89 1.20
C SER A 72 -0.71 -10.53 -0.06
N PRO A 73 0.22 -9.85 -0.77
CA PRO A 73 0.86 -10.42 -1.95
C PRO A 73 1.67 -11.67 -1.58
N GLU A 74 1.60 -12.69 -2.42
CA GLU A 74 2.48 -13.85 -2.35
C GLU A 74 3.78 -13.66 -3.15
N SER A 75 3.75 -12.81 -4.16
CA SER A 75 4.93 -12.46 -4.95
C SER A 75 6.03 -11.90 -4.05
N ARG A 76 7.26 -12.36 -4.28
CA ARG A 76 8.45 -11.93 -3.52
C ARG A 76 9.53 -11.43 -4.46
N GLY A 77 10.14 -10.31 -4.07
CA GLY A 77 11.30 -9.73 -4.73
C GLY A 77 12.60 -10.02 -3.99
N SER A 78 13.67 -9.39 -4.42
CA SER A 78 14.97 -9.48 -3.76
C SER A 78 15.78 -8.19 -3.91
N VAL A 79 16.66 -7.96 -2.93
CA VAL A 79 17.71 -6.95 -2.98
C VAL A 79 19.04 -7.68 -2.86
N LYS A 80 19.94 -7.48 -3.83
CA LYS A 80 21.23 -8.18 -3.90
C LYS A 80 22.37 -7.21 -4.16
N LEU A 81 23.52 -7.45 -3.54
CA LEU A 81 24.76 -6.79 -3.91
C LEU A 81 25.20 -7.25 -5.31
N VAL A 82 25.72 -6.34 -6.11
CA VAL A 82 26.27 -6.61 -7.45
C VAL A 82 27.80 -6.72 -7.43
N SER A 83 28.45 -6.14 -6.43
CA SER A 83 29.89 -6.19 -6.21
C SER A 83 30.24 -6.00 -4.74
N SER A 84 31.53 -5.99 -4.40
CA SER A 84 32.06 -5.63 -3.09
C SER A 84 32.30 -4.13 -2.91
N ASP A 85 32.12 -3.32 -3.93
CA ASP A 85 32.21 -1.86 -3.85
C ASP A 85 30.95 -1.30 -3.17
N PRO A 86 31.06 -0.63 -1.99
CA PRO A 86 29.91 -0.08 -1.29
C PRO A 86 29.24 1.09 -2.01
N THR A 87 29.85 1.64 -3.05
CA THR A 87 29.27 2.72 -3.87
C THR A 87 28.39 2.20 -5.01
N ASP A 88 28.47 0.92 -5.32
CA ASP A 88 27.63 0.29 -6.33
C ASP A 88 26.19 0.16 -5.84
N LYS A 89 25.25 0.50 -6.72
CA LYS A 89 23.82 0.39 -6.41
C LYS A 89 23.41 -1.09 -6.33
N PRO A 90 22.66 -1.51 -5.31
CA PRO A 90 22.16 -2.87 -5.24
C PRO A 90 21.18 -3.17 -6.39
N LEU A 91 21.15 -4.43 -6.80
CA LEU A 91 20.12 -4.93 -7.71
C LEU A 91 18.81 -5.14 -6.93
N ILE A 92 17.79 -4.35 -7.28
CA ILE A 92 16.45 -4.45 -6.71
C ILE A 92 15.53 -5.09 -7.74
N GLN A 93 15.04 -6.29 -7.42
CA GLN A 93 14.07 -7.02 -8.23
C GLN A 93 12.75 -7.07 -7.45
N GLN A 94 11.77 -6.29 -7.85
CA GLN A 94 10.47 -6.24 -7.16
C GLN A 94 9.62 -7.49 -7.41
N ASN A 95 9.75 -8.09 -8.59
CA ASN A 95 9.11 -9.35 -9.01
C ASN A 95 7.58 -9.36 -8.76
N PHE A 96 6.91 -8.23 -8.98
CA PHE A 96 5.47 -8.11 -8.83
C PHE A 96 4.73 -9.09 -9.74
N LEU A 97 3.58 -9.58 -9.26
CA LEU A 97 2.67 -10.44 -10.02
C LEU A 97 3.29 -11.78 -10.46
N SER A 98 4.30 -12.27 -9.74
CA SER A 98 4.91 -13.57 -10.03
C SER A 98 4.07 -14.75 -9.49
N SER A 99 3.16 -14.51 -8.53
CA SER A 99 2.22 -15.51 -8.01
C SER A 99 0.87 -15.44 -8.73
N SER A 100 0.32 -16.61 -9.07
CA SER A 100 -1.03 -16.73 -9.64
C SER A 100 -2.13 -16.31 -8.65
N ALA A 101 -1.88 -16.42 -7.34
CA ALA A 101 -2.80 -15.98 -6.31
C ALA A 101 -3.01 -14.47 -6.34
N ASP A 102 -1.93 -13.70 -6.53
CA ASP A 102 -2.00 -12.23 -6.64
C ASP A 102 -2.89 -11.80 -7.80
N TRP A 103 -2.79 -12.47 -8.94
CA TRP A 103 -3.66 -12.24 -10.10
C TRP A 103 -5.12 -12.52 -9.80
N LYS A 104 -5.40 -13.68 -9.16
CA LYS A 104 -6.76 -14.07 -8.78
C LYS A 104 -7.39 -13.01 -7.90
N THR A 105 -6.68 -12.59 -6.84
CA THR A 105 -7.14 -11.58 -5.89
C THR A 105 -7.36 -10.23 -6.56
N LEU A 106 -6.44 -9.75 -7.40
CA LEU A 106 -6.58 -8.47 -8.10
C LEU A 106 -7.74 -8.47 -9.09
N ARG A 107 -7.99 -9.56 -9.83
CA ARG A 107 -9.18 -9.68 -10.69
C ARG A 107 -10.47 -9.61 -9.88
N ALA A 108 -10.55 -10.31 -8.75
CA ALA A 108 -11.69 -10.24 -7.84
C ALA A 108 -11.88 -8.81 -7.29
N ALA A 109 -10.79 -8.15 -6.88
CA ALA A 109 -10.80 -6.79 -6.38
C ALA A 109 -11.33 -5.78 -7.41
N LEU A 110 -10.95 -5.90 -8.69
CA LEU A 110 -11.49 -5.06 -9.76
C LEU A 110 -12.99 -5.27 -9.96
N ARG A 111 -13.49 -6.51 -9.83
CA ARG A 111 -14.93 -6.79 -9.89
C ARG A 111 -15.67 -6.18 -8.72
N ILE A 112 -15.17 -6.34 -7.50
CA ILE A 112 -15.73 -5.70 -6.29
C ILE A 112 -15.74 -4.18 -6.42
N ALA A 113 -14.68 -3.57 -6.95
CA ALA A 113 -14.64 -2.12 -7.18
C ALA A 113 -15.75 -1.68 -8.15
N ARG A 114 -16.02 -2.45 -9.21
CA ARG A 114 -17.14 -2.20 -10.13
C ARG A 114 -18.50 -2.34 -9.46
N GLU A 115 -18.69 -3.36 -8.61
CA GLU A 115 -19.91 -3.55 -7.83
C GLU A 115 -20.18 -2.35 -6.91
N VAL A 116 -19.16 -1.88 -6.17
CA VAL A 116 -19.26 -0.69 -5.31
C VAL A 116 -19.63 0.55 -6.13
N VAL A 117 -19.01 0.75 -7.30
CA VAL A 117 -19.30 1.90 -8.17
C VAL A 117 -20.68 1.77 -8.83
N ALA A 118 -21.20 0.56 -9.00
CA ALA A 118 -22.54 0.31 -9.56
C ALA A 118 -23.67 0.54 -8.55
N GLU A 119 -23.40 0.71 -7.27
CA GLU A 119 -24.41 0.98 -6.24
C GLU A 119 -25.23 2.24 -6.57
N SER A 120 -26.51 2.21 -6.22
CA SER A 120 -27.46 3.29 -6.54
C SER A 120 -27.03 4.65 -6.01
N SER A 121 -26.36 4.69 -4.85
CA SER A 121 -25.83 5.92 -4.24
C SER A 121 -24.68 6.54 -5.05
N MET A 122 -23.96 5.74 -5.84
CA MET A 122 -22.84 6.20 -6.67
C MET A 122 -23.30 6.68 -8.06
N GLN A 123 -24.45 6.20 -8.55
CA GLN A 123 -24.93 6.47 -9.92
C GLN A 123 -25.02 7.96 -10.29
N PRO A 124 -25.41 8.90 -9.39
CA PRO A 124 -25.39 10.33 -9.72
C PRO A 124 -24.01 10.90 -10.09
N PHE A 125 -22.93 10.20 -9.72
CA PHE A 125 -21.54 10.63 -9.93
C PHE A 125 -20.84 9.86 -11.05
N VAL A 126 -21.50 8.84 -11.63
CA VAL A 126 -20.91 7.92 -12.62
C VAL A 126 -21.50 8.16 -13.99
N ALA A 127 -20.72 8.65 -14.94
CA ALA A 127 -21.12 8.73 -16.34
C ALA A 127 -20.74 7.45 -17.11
N LYS A 128 -19.47 7.03 -16.99
CA LYS A 128 -18.94 5.83 -17.63
C LYS A 128 -17.63 5.39 -16.95
N GLU A 129 -17.32 4.10 -17.05
CA GLU A 129 -16.00 3.59 -16.71
C GLU A 129 -14.98 4.01 -17.77
N ILE A 130 -13.90 4.67 -17.36
CA ILE A 130 -12.83 5.14 -18.25
C ILE A 130 -11.80 4.04 -18.48
N ALA A 131 -11.38 3.37 -17.42
CA ALA A 131 -10.39 2.29 -17.45
C ALA A 131 -10.73 1.22 -16.41
N PRO A 132 -10.62 -0.06 -16.76
CA PRO A 132 -10.27 -0.63 -18.08
C PRO A 132 -11.34 -0.43 -19.16
N GLY A 133 -12.56 0.01 -18.82
CA GLY A 133 -13.70 0.20 -19.68
C GLY A 133 -14.72 -0.93 -19.61
N ASN A 134 -16.02 -0.61 -19.70
CA ASN A 134 -17.15 -1.52 -19.46
C ASN A 134 -17.13 -2.80 -20.32
N SER A 135 -16.50 -2.79 -21.50
CA SER A 135 -16.37 -3.96 -22.39
C SER A 135 -15.27 -4.93 -21.97
N LYS A 136 -14.39 -4.54 -21.06
CA LYS A 136 -13.25 -5.33 -20.60
C LYS A 136 -13.65 -6.14 -19.36
N VAL A 137 -14.23 -7.33 -19.58
CA VAL A 137 -14.82 -8.16 -18.49
C VAL A 137 -14.14 -9.50 -18.29
N SER A 138 -13.46 -10.04 -19.33
CA SER A 138 -12.78 -11.33 -19.22
C SER A 138 -11.55 -11.25 -18.31
N ASP A 139 -11.12 -12.39 -17.76
CA ASP A 139 -9.87 -12.46 -16.97
C ASP A 139 -8.69 -11.93 -17.78
N LYS A 140 -8.61 -12.26 -19.06
CA LYS A 140 -7.56 -11.78 -19.96
C LYS A 140 -7.57 -10.25 -20.11
N ASP A 141 -8.75 -9.63 -20.20
CA ASP A 141 -8.86 -8.17 -20.28
C ASP A 141 -8.41 -7.52 -18.98
N LEU A 142 -8.81 -8.09 -17.83
CA LEU A 142 -8.41 -7.60 -16.51
C LEU A 142 -6.90 -7.78 -16.30
N ASP A 143 -6.33 -8.91 -16.69
CA ASP A 143 -4.88 -9.16 -16.60
C ASP A 143 -4.08 -8.17 -17.45
N GLN A 144 -4.57 -7.86 -18.66
CA GLN A 144 -3.96 -6.83 -19.50
C GLN A 144 -3.97 -5.45 -18.82
N HIS A 145 -5.08 -5.10 -18.17
CA HIS A 145 -5.20 -3.84 -17.43
C HIS A 145 -4.28 -3.84 -16.21
N ILE A 146 -4.29 -4.90 -15.40
CA ILE A 146 -3.43 -5.05 -14.21
C ILE A 146 -1.97 -4.93 -14.62
N SER A 147 -1.51 -5.66 -15.65
CA SER A 147 -0.12 -5.59 -16.13
C SER A 147 0.30 -4.19 -16.56
N ALA A 148 -0.62 -3.44 -17.16
CA ALA A 148 -0.32 -2.11 -17.69
C ALA A 148 -0.35 -1.01 -16.61
N THR A 149 -1.05 -1.24 -15.48
CA THR A 149 -1.34 -0.19 -14.49
C THR A 149 -0.88 -0.48 -13.08
N ALA A 150 -0.49 -1.74 -12.79
CA ALA A 150 -0.01 -2.11 -11.45
C ALA A 150 1.27 -1.34 -11.11
N ILE A 151 1.27 -0.72 -9.94
CA ILE A 151 2.40 0.02 -9.39
C ILE A 151 2.59 -0.35 -7.92
N THR A 152 3.78 -0.07 -7.40
CA THR A 152 4.02 -0.17 -5.96
C THR A 152 3.18 0.83 -5.18
N LEU A 153 2.70 0.42 -4.00
CA LEU A 153 2.09 1.32 -3.01
C LEU A 153 3.13 1.92 -2.05
N HIS A 154 4.42 1.76 -2.36
CA HIS A 154 5.54 2.25 -1.55
C HIS A 154 5.61 1.63 -0.13
N HIS A 155 5.23 0.37 -0.02
CA HIS A 155 5.28 -0.41 1.22
C HIS A 155 6.27 -1.60 1.12
N PRO A 156 7.55 -1.38 0.68
CA PRO A 156 8.54 -2.46 0.67
C PRO A 156 8.97 -2.81 2.09
N LEU A 157 9.12 -4.11 2.35
CA LEU A 157 9.55 -4.62 3.65
C LEU A 157 10.13 -6.04 3.53
N GLY A 158 10.62 -6.60 4.64
CA GLY A 158 10.97 -8.02 4.74
C GLY A 158 12.35 -8.40 4.23
N THR A 159 13.18 -7.47 3.73
CA THR A 159 14.54 -7.79 3.24
C THR A 159 15.53 -8.14 4.35
N CYS A 160 15.24 -7.76 5.59
CA CYS A 160 15.98 -8.11 6.80
C CYS A 160 15.02 -8.68 7.87
N ARG A 161 14.13 -9.58 7.44
CA ARG A 161 13.00 -10.07 8.24
C ARG A 161 13.45 -10.64 9.60
N MET A 162 12.63 -10.38 10.64
CA MET A 162 12.80 -11.00 11.93
C MET A 162 12.29 -12.44 11.92
N GLY A 163 12.94 -13.28 12.72
CA GLY A 163 12.55 -14.68 12.91
C GLY A 163 13.35 -15.35 14.02
N SER A 164 13.11 -16.64 14.21
CA SER A 164 13.91 -17.43 15.16
C SER A 164 15.27 -17.77 14.56
N GLU A 165 16.26 -18.09 15.41
CA GLU A 165 17.59 -18.54 14.97
C GLU A 165 17.57 -19.80 14.08
N ASN A 166 16.49 -20.58 14.17
CA ASN A 166 16.29 -21.78 13.35
C ASN A 166 15.61 -21.50 12.00
N ASP A 167 15.17 -20.27 11.76
CA ASP A 167 14.61 -19.87 10.48
C ASP A 167 15.74 -19.43 9.53
N PRO A 168 16.06 -20.21 8.47
CA PRO A 168 17.15 -19.88 7.56
C PRO A 168 16.91 -18.60 6.74
N THR A 169 15.72 -18.05 6.81
CA THR A 169 15.35 -16.80 6.13
C THR A 169 15.35 -15.58 7.06
N ALA A 170 15.53 -15.79 8.39
CA ALA A 170 15.63 -14.70 9.35
C ALA A 170 16.99 -14.00 9.24
N VAL A 171 16.97 -12.69 9.35
CA VAL A 171 18.17 -11.83 9.37
C VAL A 171 18.36 -11.22 10.77
N VAL A 172 17.29 -10.94 11.49
CA VAL A 172 17.33 -10.41 12.86
C VAL A 172 16.45 -11.24 13.79
N ASP A 173 16.80 -11.23 15.07
CA ASP A 173 15.99 -11.81 16.14
C ASP A 173 14.81 -10.90 16.55
N SER A 174 14.03 -11.32 17.56
CA SER A 174 12.89 -10.55 18.10
C SER A 174 13.31 -9.25 18.84
N GLU A 175 14.59 -9.09 19.15
CA GLU A 175 15.17 -7.85 19.67
C GLU A 175 15.90 -7.03 18.60
N LEU A 176 15.68 -7.38 17.33
CA LEU A 176 16.22 -6.70 16.13
C LEU A 176 17.76 -6.79 16.02
N ARG A 177 18.40 -7.74 16.71
CA ARG A 177 19.83 -8.01 16.58
C ARG A 177 20.09 -8.86 15.36
N VAL A 178 21.11 -8.52 14.60
CA VAL A 178 21.49 -9.29 13.40
C VAL A 178 22.05 -10.64 13.83
N LEU A 179 21.49 -11.71 13.28
CA LEU A 179 21.94 -13.08 13.55
C LEU A 179 23.35 -13.29 13.00
N GLY A 180 24.24 -13.83 13.86
CA GLY A 180 25.62 -14.10 13.48
C GLY A 180 26.58 -12.89 13.42
N VAL A 181 26.11 -11.69 13.81
CA VAL A 181 26.95 -10.48 13.87
C VAL A 181 26.74 -9.78 15.22
N ASP A 182 27.80 -9.63 16.00
CA ASP A 182 27.73 -8.99 17.31
C ASP A 182 27.53 -7.47 17.19
N SER A 183 26.79 -6.93 18.15
CA SER A 183 26.60 -5.48 18.35
C SER A 183 25.96 -4.72 17.18
N LEU A 184 25.23 -5.41 16.31
CA LEU A 184 24.52 -4.83 15.17
C LEU A 184 23.00 -5.06 15.28
N ARG A 185 22.23 -4.00 15.03
CA ARG A 185 20.76 -4.06 14.91
C ARG A 185 20.29 -3.41 13.62
N ILE A 186 19.14 -3.87 13.13
CA ILE A 186 18.41 -3.25 12.02
C ILE A 186 17.05 -2.82 12.56
N VAL A 187 16.69 -1.54 12.34
CA VAL A 187 15.47 -0.93 12.92
C VAL A 187 14.77 -0.11 11.84
N ASP A 188 14.08 -0.78 10.93
CA ASP A 188 13.23 -0.16 9.91
C ASP A 188 12.18 -1.18 9.39
N GLY A 189 11.43 -0.83 8.35
CA GLY A 189 10.40 -1.70 7.79
C GLY A 189 10.92 -3.02 7.22
N SER A 190 12.22 -3.15 6.93
CA SER A 190 12.81 -4.37 6.39
C SER A 190 12.76 -5.54 7.37
N VAL A 191 12.64 -5.27 8.68
CA VAL A 191 12.58 -6.32 9.72
C VAL A 191 11.22 -6.99 9.82
N MET A 192 10.17 -6.40 9.24
CA MET A 192 8.83 -6.99 9.27
C MET A 192 8.82 -8.29 8.46
N PRO A 193 8.41 -9.42 9.03
CA PRO A 193 8.46 -10.71 8.33
C PRO A 193 7.42 -10.82 7.20
N ASP A 194 6.31 -10.09 7.33
CA ASP A 194 5.25 -10.03 6.32
C ASP A 194 4.49 -8.70 6.39
N LEU A 195 3.70 -8.39 5.35
CA LEU A 195 2.85 -7.22 5.33
C LEU A 195 1.75 -7.33 6.39
N VAL A 196 1.62 -6.31 7.22
CA VAL A 196 0.37 -6.08 7.95
C VAL A 196 -0.70 -5.72 6.93
N ARG A 197 -1.91 -6.21 7.12
CA ARG A 197 -3.02 -5.97 6.18
C ARG A 197 -3.56 -4.54 6.28
N GLY A 198 -2.66 -3.57 6.06
CA GLY A 198 -2.92 -2.14 6.18
C GLY A 198 -1.68 -1.31 5.86
N ASN A 199 -1.75 -0.01 6.17
CA ASN A 199 -0.63 0.91 5.96
C ASN A 199 0.47 0.66 7.00
N ILE A 200 1.73 0.62 6.54
CA ILE A 200 2.88 0.19 7.36
C ILE A 200 3.49 1.28 8.24
N ASN A 201 3.14 2.54 8.06
CA ASN A 201 3.77 3.65 8.79
C ASN A 201 3.61 3.52 10.32
N GLY A 202 2.40 3.25 10.80
CA GLY A 202 2.14 3.04 12.23
C GLY A 202 2.96 1.87 12.82
N PRO A 203 2.91 0.67 12.24
CA PRO A 203 3.75 -0.45 12.65
C PRO A 203 5.26 -0.14 12.63
N ILE A 204 5.77 0.57 11.64
CA ILE A 204 7.20 0.95 11.58
C ILE A 204 7.56 1.88 12.74
N ILE A 205 6.73 2.88 13.04
CA ILE A 205 6.93 3.78 14.19
C ILE A 205 6.92 2.97 15.50
N MET A 206 5.98 2.05 15.68
CA MET A 206 5.89 1.18 16.84
C MET A 206 7.17 0.32 17.02
N ILE A 207 7.66 -0.26 15.92
CA ILE A 207 8.92 -1.03 15.93
C ILE A 207 10.10 -0.13 16.36
N ALA A 208 10.17 1.08 15.81
CA ALA A 208 11.25 2.03 16.12
C ALA A 208 11.23 2.47 17.60
N GLU A 209 10.07 2.79 18.16
CA GLU A 209 9.92 3.14 19.57
C GLU A 209 10.31 1.99 20.47
N LYS A 210 9.83 0.77 20.20
CA LYS A 210 10.22 -0.43 20.95
C LYS A 210 11.73 -0.69 20.87
N ALA A 211 12.32 -0.55 19.68
CA ALA A 211 13.76 -0.71 19.49
C ALA A 211 14.56 0.33 20.27
N ALA A 212 14.11 1.58 20.32
CA ALA A 212 14.75 2.64 21.10
C ALA A 212 14.79 2.30 22.60
N ASP A 213 13.73 1.71 23.13
CA ASP A 213 13.69 1.25 24.53
C ASP A 213 14.60 0.04 24.76
N LEU A 214 14.63 -0.93 23.87
CA LEU A 214 15.55 -2.07 23.92
C LEU A 214 17.02 -1.62 23.90
N ILE A 215 17.40 -0.69 23.04
CA ILE A 215 18.76 -0.14 22.94
C ILE A 215 19.15 0.60 24.21
N ARG A 216 18.22 1.28 24.87
CA ARG A 216 18.43 2.03 26.11
C ARG A 216 18.34 1.15 27.35
N GLY A 217 18.07 -0.15 27.24
CA GLY A 217 17.88 -1.06 28.38
C GLY A 217 16.66 -0.74 29.22
N ARG A 218 15.63 -0.10 28.65
CA ARG A 218 14.38 0.21 29.37
C ARG A 218 13.52 -1.03 29.51
N ARG A 219 12.76 -1.10 30.58
CA ARG A 219 11.77 -2.17 30.74
C ARG A 219 10.66 -2.04 29.69
N PRO A 220 10.25 -3.16 29.07
CA PRO A 220 9.06 -3.15 28.20
C PRO A 220 7.84 -2.62 28.95
N LEU A 221 6.96 -1.95 28.24
CA LEU A 221 5.65 -1.59 28.78
C LEU A 221 4.88 -2.86 29.17
N PRO A 222 4.05 -2.81 30.23
CA PRO A 222 3.21 -3.95 30.60
C PRO A 222 2.27 -4.29 29.46
N THR A 223 1.94 -5.58 29.32
CA THR A 223 0.95 -6.04 28.36
C THR A 223 -0.42 -5.49 28.76
N GLU A 224 -1.06 -4.74 27.86
CA GLU A 224 -2.47 -4.40 28.02
C GLU A 224 -3.33 -5.55 27.49
N SER A 225 -4.29 -5.98 28.31
CA SER A 225 -5.36 -6.87 27.86
C SER A 225 -6.45 -6.00 27.21
N ILE A 226 -6.67 -6.22 25.91
CA ILE A 226 -7.75 -5.59 25.14
C ILE A 226 -9.01 -6.44 25.28
#